data_d3ad47036492b6b6e721ed776e0fb6f1
#
_entry.id   d3ad47036492b6b6e721ed776e0fb6f1
#
_cell.length_a   1.000
_cell.length_b   1.000
_cell.length_c   1.000
_cell.angle_alpha   90.00
_cell.angle_beta   90.00
_cell.angle_gamma   90.00
#
_symmetry.space_group_name_H-M   'P 1'
#
loop_
_entity.id
_entity.type
_entity.pdbx_description
1 polymer ?
#
loop_
_entity_poly.entity_id
_entity_poly.type
_entity_poly.pdbx_seq_one_letter_code
_entity_poly.pdbx_strand_id
1 'polypeptide(L)'
;MEHAPKINKVEVRTLQMADYRQLSQSFTRVYSDGSDVFWTREQIKKLITIFPEGQVVTVVDDKIVGCALSIIVDYDKVKNDHTYAFVTGNETFNTHNPKGNILYGIEVFIHPDYRGLRLARRMYDYRKELCESLNLKAIMFGGRIPN
;
A
#
# COMPACT_ATOMS: atom_id res chain seq x y z
N MET A 1 -9.38 33.33 19.35
CA MET A 1 -10.25 32.34 18.81
C MET A 1 -9.51 31.11 18.36
N GLU A 2 -9.97 29.96 18.79
CA GLU A 2 -9.34 28.73 18.46
C GLU A 2 -9.84 28.16 17.14
N HIS A 3 -8.95 27.67 16.33
CA HIS A 3 -9.28 26.99 15.09
C HIS A 3 -8.75 25.58 15.12
N ALA A 4 -9.46 24.66 14.47
CA ALA A 4 -8.93 23.33 14.26
C ALA A 4 -7.58 23.46 13.51
N PRO A 5 -6.59 22.61 13.82
CA PRO A 5 -5.34 22.63 13.08
C PRO A 5 -5.60 22.45 11.59
N LYS A 6 -4.95 23.28 10.80
CA LYS A 6 -5.04 23.16 9.36
C LYS A 6 -3.98 22.19 8.86
N ILE A 7 -4.39 21.33 7.95
CA ILE A 7 -3.45 20.47 7.26
C ILE A 7 -2.85 21.30 6.12
N ASN A 8 -1.56 21.54 6.19
CA ASN A 8 -0.87 22.39 5.24
C ASN A 8 -0.28 21.59 4.08
N LYS A 9 0.02 20.31 4.30
CA LYS A 9 0.71 19.51 3.31
C LYS A 9 0.24 18.07 3.33
N VAL A 10 -0.25 17.62 2.19
CA VAL A 10 -0.61 16.22 1.95
C VAL A 10 0.18 15.75 0.75
N GLU A 11 0.87 14.64 0.89
CA GLU A 11 1.58 14.07 -0.26
C GLU A 11 1.44 12.55 -0.29
N VAL A 12 1.50 12.02 -1.49
CA VAL A 12 1.58 10.59 -1.75
C VAL A 12 2.93 10.38 -2.43
N ARG A 13 3.76 9.56 -1.84
CA ARG A 13 5.10 9.32 -2.37
C ARG A 13 5.50 7.86 -2.18
N THR A 14 6.62 7.48 -2.78
CA THR A 14 7.12 6.12 -2.60
C THR A 14 7.65 5.90 -1.19
N LEU A 15 7.45 4.68 -0.72
CA LEU A 15 7.93 4.23 0.58
C LEU A 15 9.44 4.02 0.56
N GLN A 16 10.11 4.45 1.61
CA GLN A 16 11.54 4.21 1.80
C GLN A 16 11.77 3.47 3.12
N MET A 17 12.90 2.79 3.25
CA MET A 17 13.17 2.03 4.48
C MET A 17 13.20 2.91 5.73
N ALA A 18 13.62 4.17 5.59
CA ALA A 18 13.59 5.12 6.71
C ALA A 18 12.18 5.35 7.26
N ASP A 19 11.15 5.06 6.47
CA ASP A 19 9.75 5.23 6.86
C ASP A 19 9.22 4.05 7.68
N TYR A 20 9.92 2.93 7.69
CA TYR A 20 9.38 1.67 8.21
C TYR A 20 8.87 1.77 9.63
N ARG A 21 9.64 2.37 10.53
CA ARG A 21 9.27 2.45 11.95
C ARG A 21 7.98 3.22 12.13
N GLN A 22 7.87 4.38 11.50
CA GLN A 22 6.68 5.22 11.61
C GLN A 22 5.47 4.56 10.97
N LEU A 23 5.67 3.91 9.82
CA LEU A 23 4.61 3.18 9.13
C LEU A 23 4.09 2.03 9.99
N SER A 24 4.98 1.25 10.59
CA SER A 24 4.61 0.16 11.48
C SER A 24 3.80 0.65 12.68
N GLN A 25 4.19 1.78 13.26
CA GLN A 25 3.46 2.39 14.37
C GLN A 25 2.06 2.86 13.94
N SER A 26 1.94 3.44 12.76
CA SER A 26 0.66 3.87 12.22
C SER A 26 -0.27 2.67 11.99
N PHE A 27 0.26 1.59 11.45
CA PHE A 27 -0.50 0.35 11.27
C PHE A 27 -1.03 -0.19 12.61
N THR A 28 -0.19 -0.20 13.63
CA THR A 28 -0.58 -0.69 14.95
C THR A 28 -1.77 0.09 15.51
N ARG A 29 -1.83 1.39 15.25
CA ARG A 29 -2.97 2.22 15.69
C ARG A 29 -4.25 1.89 14.93
N VAL A 30 -4.15 1.50 13.66
CA VAL A 30 -5.31 1.11 12.85
C VAL A 30 -5.86 -0.22 13.31
N TYR A 31 -5.00 -1.16 13.66
CA TYR A 31 -5.35 -2.52 14.07
C TYR A 31 -5.02 -2.75 15.54
N SER A 32 -5.61 -1.91 16.39
CA SER A 32 -5.25 -1.84 17.81
C SER A 32 -5.68 -3.04 18.66
N ASP A 33 -6.44 -3.97 18.11
CA ASP A 33 -6.85 -5.18 18.83
C ASP A 33 -5.70 -6.18 19.02
N GLY A 34 -4.56 -5.92 18.40
CA GLY A 34 -3.39 -6.77 18.52
C GLY A 34 -3.44 -8.08 17.76
N SER A 35 -4.52 -8.32 17.02
CA SER A 35 -4.67 -9.56 16.24
C SER A 35 -3.84 -9.54 14.96
N ASP A 36 -3.41 -8.37 14.52
CA ASP A 36 -2.65 -8.19 13.28
C ASP A 36 -1.28 -7.62 13.56
N VAL A 37 -0.31 -8.11 12.81
CA VAL A 37 1.07 -7.66 12.89
C VAL A 37 1.45 -7.08 11.54
N PHE A 38 2.15 -5.96 11.53
CA PHE A 38 2.62 -5.36 10.31
C PHE A 38 3.71 -6.23 9.67
N TRP A 39 3.91 -6.04 8.38
CA TRP A 39 4.94 -6.72 7.60
C TRP A 39 6.32 -6.53 8.22
N THR A 40 7.18 -7.54 8.11
CA THR A 40 8.53 -7.46 8.64
C THR A 40 9.39 -6.50 7.82
N ARG A 41 10.50 -6.09 8.41
CA ARG A 41 11.47 -5.24 7.74
C ARG A 41 11.99 -5.88 6.46
N GLU A 42 12.26 -7.19 6.51
CA GLU A 42 12.72 -7.94 5.33
C GLU A 42 11.70 -7.97 4.23
N GLN A 43 10.43 -8.15 4.58
CA GLN A 43 9.35 -8.14 3.59
C GLN A 43 9.21 -6.79 2.92
N ILE A 44 9.24 -5.72 3.70
CA ILE A 44 9.16 -4.36 3.16
C ILE A 44 10.38 -4.05 2.31
N LYS A 45 11.57 -4.43 2.74
CA LYS A 45 12.78 -4.24 1.97
C LYS A 45 12.70 -4.96 0.63
N LYS A 46 12.19 -6.19 0.64
CA LYS A 46 12.00 -6.95 -0.60
C LYS A 46 11.06 -6.23 -1.56
N LEU A 47 9.91 -5.77 -1.08
CA LEU A 47 8.96 -5.04 -1.92
C LEU A 47 9.58 -3.79 -2.53
N ILE A 48 10.30 -3.02 -1.74
CA ILE A 48 10.98 -1.81 -2.23
C ILE A 48 12.05 -2.17 -3.28
N THR A 49 12.73 -3.29 -3.08
CA THR A 49 13.79 -3.73 -3.99
C THR A 49 13.24 -4.19 -5.32
N ILE A 50 12.17 -4.99 -5.30
CA ILE A 50 11.64 -5.58 -6.54
C ILE A 50 10.67 -4.66 -7.28
N PHE A 51 10.00 -3.75 -6.57
CA PHE A 51 9.00 -2.88 -7.19
C PHE A 51 8.86 -1.58 -6.39
N PRO A 52 9.87 -0.71 -6.42
CA PRO A 52 9.89 0.50 -5.60
C PRO A 52 8.73 1.46 -5.90
N GLU A 53 8.36 1.63 -7.17
CA GLU A 53 7.29 2.57 -7.53
C GLU A 53 5.90 2.11 -7.09
N GLY A 54 5.74 0.85 -6.74
CA GLY A 54 4.46 0.30 -6.29
C GLY A 54 4.25 0.36 -4.79
N GLN A 55 5.24 0.78 -4.03
CA GLN A 55 5.15 0.88 -2.57
C GLN A 55 4.99 2.34 -2.20
N VAL A 56 3.83 2.69 -1.65
CA VAL A 56 3.38 4.07 -1.55
C VAL A 56 2.98 4.39 -0.12
N VAL A 57 3.33 5.57 0.35
CA VAL A 57 2.86 6.10 1.64
C VAL A 57 2.11 7.41 1.44
N THR A 58 1.15 7.64 2.31
CA THR A 58 0.44 8.90 2.41
C THR A 58 0.97 9.65 3.62
N VAL A 59 1.38 10.89 3.41
CA VAL A 59 2.02 11.72 4.43
C VAL A 59 1.19 12.98 4.61
N VAL A 60 0.86 13.29 5.86
CA VAL A 60 0.13 14.50 6.22
C VAL A 60 0.96 15.26 7.25
N ASP A 61 1.41 16.45 6.89
CA ASP A 61 2.26 17.29 7.73
C ASP A 61 3.43 16.51 8.33
N ASP A 62 4.16 15.80 7.46
CA ASP A 62 5.33 14.99 7.78
C ASP A 62 5.06 13.72 8.60
N LYS A 63 3.79 13.36 8.78
CA LYS A 63 3.41 12.12 9.47
C LYS A 63 2.90 11.09 8.45
N ILE A 64 3.42 9.88 8.53
CA ILE A 64 2.93 8.77 7.71
C ILE A 64 1.62 8.27 8.31
N VAL A 65 0.55 8.36 7.54
CA VAL A 65 -0.80 8.02 8.00
C VAL A 65 -1.45 6.91 7.21
N GLY A 66 -0.77 6.38 6.22
CA GLY A 66 -1.29 5.27 5.44
C GLY A 66 -0.28 4.74 4.45
N CYS A 67 -0.62 3.62 3.84
CA CYS A 67 0.20 3.06 2.77
C CYS A 67 -0.63 2.23 1.81
N ALA A 68 -0.05 1.98 0.66
CA ALA A 68 -0.53 0.99 -0.29
C ALA A 68 0.69 0.19 -0.77
N LEU A 69 0.67 -1.11 -0.54
CA LEU A 69 1.72 -2.02 -0.95
C LEU A 69 1.21 -2.86 -2.11
N SER A 70 2.06 -3.11 -3.10
CA SER A 70 1.62 -3.77 -4.33
C SER A 70 2.72 -4.61 -4.95
N ILE A 71 2.29 -5.57 -5.78
CA ILE A 71 3.15 -6.30 -6.71
C ILE A 71 2.45 -6.32 -8.07
N ILE A 72 3.19 -6.67 -9.10
CA ILE A 72 2.62 -6.88 -10.43
C ILE A 72 2.50 -8.38 -10.65
N VAL A 73 1.34 -8.84 -11.13
CA VAL A 73 1.11 -10.25 -11.42
C VAL A 73 0.48 -10.40 -12.80
N ASP A 74 0.56 -11.62 -13.35
CA ASP A 74 -0.05 -11.96 -14.61
C ASP A 74 -1.46 -12.51 -14.34
N TYR A 75 -2.46 -11.90 -14.96
CA TYR A 75 -3.85 -12.32 -14.80
C TYR A 75 -4.04 -13.81 -15.12
N ASP A 76 -3.40 -14.27 -16.18
CA ASP A 76 -3.57 -15.67 -16.63
C ASP A 76 -3.09 -16.67 -15.57
N LYS A 77 -2.16 -16.27 -14.72
CA LYS A 77 -1.65 -17.14 -13.65
C LYS A 77 -2.50 -17.11 -12.40
N VAL A 78 -3.27 -16.05 -12.18
CA VAL A 78 -4.06 -15.89 -10.95
C VAL A 78 -5.56 -15.99 -11.17
N LYS A 79 -6.03 -16.09 -12.42
CA LYS A 79 -7.47 -16.09 -12.71
C LYS A 79 -8.22 -17.29 -12.14
N ASN A 80 -7.54 -18.40 -11.93
CA ASN A 80 -8.15 -19.63 -11.42
C ASN A 80 -7.93 -19.83 -9.92
N ASP A 81 -7.03 -19.07 -9.32
CA ASP A 81 -6.79 -19.08 -7.89
C ASP A 81 -6.40 -17.66 -7.46
N HIS A 82 -7.36 -16.97 -6.85
CA HIS A 82 -7.21 -15.60 -6.40
C HIS A 82 -6.89 -15.52 -4.92
N THR A 83 -6.59 -16.65 -4.26
CA THR A 83 -6.28 -16.61 -2.83
C THR A 83 -5.06 -15.71 -2.59
N TYR A 84 -5.12 -15.00 -1.49
CA TYR A 84 -4.05 -14.09 -1.12
C TYR A 84 -2.71 -14.82 -1.02
N ALA A 85 -2.72 -16.00 -0.41
CA ALA A 85 -1.52 -16.82 -0.28
C ALA A 85 -0.92 -17.18 -1.64
N PHE A 86 -1.75 -17.63 -2.59
CA PHE A 86 -1.26 -17.99 -3.92
C PHE A 86 -0.69 -16.80 -4.66
N VAL A 87 -1.43 -15.69 -4.69
CA VAL A 87 -1.03 -14.51 -5.46
C VAL A 87 0.24 -13.89 -4.90
N THR A 88 0.42 -13.88 -3.58
CA THR A 88 1.61 -13.31 -2.96
C THR A 88 2.78 -14.30 -2.85
N GLY A 89 2.58 -15.56 -3.28
CA GLY A 89 3.60 -16.59 -3.12
C GLY A 89 3.86 -16.88 -1.64
N ASN A 90 2.80 -17.02 -0.84
CA ASN A 90 2.86 -17.19 0.61
C ASN A 90 3.63 -16.04 1.28
N GLU A 91 3.37 -14.82 0.79
CA GLU A 91 3.97 -13.58 1.31
C GLU A 91 5.48 -13.48 1.09
N THR A 92 6.00 -14.27 0.15
CA THR A 92 7.40 -14.13 -0.30
C THR A 92 7.55 -13.07 -1.38
N PHE A 93 6.44 -12.74 -2.06
CA PHE A 93 6.38 -11.83 -3.20
C PHE A 93 7.20 -12.31 -4.40
N ASN A 94 7.57 -13.59 -4.41
CA ASN A 94 8.29 -14.20 -5.54
C ASN A 94 7.41 -14.30 -6.79
N THR A 95 6.10 -14.12 -6.63
CA THR A 95 5.14 -14.06 -7.73
C THR A 95 5.18 -12.75 -8.51
N HIS A 96 5.85 -11.73 -7.98
CA HIS A 96 5.97 -10.45 -8.68
C HIS A 96 6.59 -10.67 -10.06
N ASN A 97 5.92 -10.13 -11.08
CA ASN A 97 6.35 -10.24 -12.46
C ASN A 97 6.30 -8.86 -13.12
N PRO A 98 7.45 -8.23 -13.38
CA PRO A 98 7.48 -6.90 -14.00
C PRO A 98 6.79 -6.84 -15.37
N LYS A 99 6.65 -7.99 -16.02
CA LYS A 99 5.98 -8.09 -17.33
C LYS A 99 4.50 -8.47 -17.20
N GLY A 100 3.98 -8.57 -15.98
CA GLY A 100 2.58 -8.86 -15.74
C GLY A 100 1.67 -7.69 -16.13
N ASN A 101 0.38 -7.91 -15.98
CA ASN A 101 -0.62 -6.95 -16.46
C ASN A 101 -1.59 -6.47 -15.38
N ILE A 102 -1.40 -6.89 -14.13
CA ILE A 102 -2.28 -6.52 -13.02
C ILE A 102 -1.45 -5.92 -11.89
N LEU A 103 -1.86 -4.77 -11.38
CA LEU A 103 -1.34 -4.25 -10.12
C LEU A 103 -2.14 -4.89 -8.98
N TYR A 104 -1.50 -5.72 -8.19
CA TYR A 104 -2.15 -6.42 -7.09
C TYR A 104 -1.83 -5.75 -5.76
N GLY A 105 -2.86 -5.22 -5.10
CA GLY A 105 -2.71 -4.56 -3.80
C GLY A 105 -2.66 -5.58 -2.68
N ILE A 106 -1.56 -5.62 -1.95
CA ILE A 106 -1.36 -6.54 -0.84
C ILE A 106 -1.72 -5.93 0.50
N GLU A 107 -1.66 -4.62 0.61
CA GLU A 107 -2.04 -3.91 1.83
C GLU A 107 -2.44 -2.50 1.47
N VAL A 108 -3.58 -2.03 1.99
CA VAL A 108 -4.00 -0.64 1.89
C VAL A 108 -4.59 -0.24 3.23
N PHE A 109 -4.08 0.80 3.84
CA PHE A 109 -4.74 1.37 5.02
C PHE A 109 -4.50 2.86 5.12
N ILE A 110 -5.41 3.53 5.83
CA ILE A 110 -5.28 4.93 6.23
C ILE A 110 -5.67 5.03 7.69
N HIS A 111 -4.85 5.72 8.48
CA HIS A 111 -5.12 5.95 9.89
C HIS A 111 -6.51 6.59 10.06
N PRO A 112 -7.35 6.09 10.98
CA PRO A 112 -8.74 6.55 11.11
C PRO A 112 -8.90 8.05 11.30
N ASP A 113 -7.97 8.69 11.99
CA ASP A 113 -8.05 10.13 12.25
C ASP A 113 -7.92 10.98 11.00
N TYR A 114 -7.51 10.38 9.88
CA TYR A 114 -7.26 11.09 8.63
C TYR A 114 -8.19 10.67 7.50
N ARG A 115 -9.17 9.81 7.75
CA ARG A 115 -10.03 9.26 6.69
C ARG A 115 -10.89 10.31 5.99
N GLY A 116 -11.25 11.38 6.65
CA GLY A 116 -12.10 12.42 6.06
C GLY A 116 -11.43 13.34 5.06
N LEU A 117 -10.16 13.12 4.72
CA LEU A 117 -9.35 14.05 3.93
C LEU A 117 -9.15 13.60 2.48
N ARG A 118 -9.95 12.66 2.02
CA ARG A 118 -9.85 12.10 0.66
C ARG A 118 -8.48 11.47 0.36
N LEU A 119 -7.80 10.98 1.38
CA LEU A 119 -6.47 10.38 1.21
C LEU A 119 -6.54 9.07 0.44
N ALA A 120 -7.57 8.27 0.67
CA ALA A 120 -7.78 7.04 -0.08
C ALA A 120 -7.90 7.33 -1.57
N ARG A 121 -8.61 8.41 -1.94
CA ARG A 121 -8.76 8.83 -3.32
C ARG A 121 -7.43 9.25 -3.92
N ARG A 122 -6.62 9.99 -3.16
CA ARG A 122 -5.29 10.40 -3.63
C ARG A 122 -4.39 9.21 -3.86
N MET A 123 -4.41 8.22 -2.97
CA MET A 123 -3.64 6.98 -3.17
C MET A 123 -4.14 6.21 -4.37
N TYR A 124 -5.45 6.12 -4.53
CA TYR A 124 -6.02 5.44 -5.68
C TYR A 124 -5.60 6.10 -6.98
N ASP A 125 -5.69 7.43 -7.05
CA ASP A 125 -5.31 8.18 -8.24
C ASP A 125 -3.83 7.98 -8.57
N TYR A 126 -2.96 7.97 -7.56
CA TYR A 126 -1.53 7.70 -7.75
C TYR A 126 -1.32 6.32 -8.38
N ARG A 127 -2.00 5.31 -7.85
CA ARG A 127 -1.87 3.93 -8.34
C ARG A 127 -2.48 3.77 -9.73
N LYS A 128 -3.54 4.50 -10.02
CA LYS A 128 -4.13 4.51 -11.35
C LYS A 128 -3.15 5.09 -12.37
N GLU A 129 -2.52 6.20 -12.04
CA GLU A 129 -1.49 6.78 -12.90
C GLU A 129 -0.32 5.83 -13.08
N LEU A 130 0.08 5.14 -12.03
CA LEU A 130 1.14 4.13 -12.11
C LEU A 130 0.73 3.00 -13.07
N CYS A 131 -0.49 2.50 -12.98
CA CYS A 131 -1.00 1.50 -13.90
C CYS A 131 -0.95 1.98 -15.34
N GLU A 132 -1.34 3.21 -15.59
CA GLU A 132 -1.32 3.79 -16.92
C GLU A 132 0.12 3.89 -17.44
N SER A 133 1.04 4.37 -16.61
CA SER A 133 2.45 4.54 -16.99
C SER A 133 3.14 3.21 -17.27
N LEU A 134 2.73 2.15 -16.59
CA LEU A 134 3.30 0.80 -16.75
C LEU A 134 2.47 -0.06 -17.71
N ASN A 135 1.43 0.52 -18.29
CA ASN A 135 0.56 -0.18 -19.25
C ASN A 135 -0.11 -1.42 -18.64
N LEU A 136 -0.48 -1.34 -17.37
CA LEU A 136 -1.20 -2.41 -16.69
C LEU A 136 -2.69 -2.29 -16.96
N LYS A 137 -3.39 -3.43 -16.98
CA LYS A 137 -4.80 -3.48 -17.39
C LYS A 137 -5.78 -3.20 -16.25
N ALA A 138 -5.41 -3.52 -15.01
CA ALA A 138 -6.33 -3.40 -13.89
C ALA A 138 -5.60 -3.40 -12.56
N ILE A 139 -6.34 -2.98 -11.53
CA ILE A 139 -5.92 -3.07 -10.13
C ILE A 139 -6.79 -4.12 -9.47
N MET A 140 -6.17 -5.08 -8.77
CA MET A 140 -6.87 -6.05 -7.93
C MET A 140 -6.44 -5.87 -6.49
N PHE A 141 -7.34 -6.22 -5.58
CA PHE A 141 -7.04 -6.19 -4.14
C PHE A 141 -7.26 -7.57 -3.54
N GLY A 142 -6.31 -8.03 -2.76
CA GLY A 142 -6.43 -9.27 -2.02
C GLY A 142 -6.02 -9.12 -0.58
N GLY A 143 -5.54 -7.93 -0.22
CA GLY A 143 -5.12 -7.66 1.14
C GLY A 143 -6.24 -7.15 2.01
N ARG A 144 -5.88 -6.81 3.22
CA ARG A 144 -6.77 -6.25 4.22
C ARG A 144 -7.13 -4.82 3.86
N ILE A 145 -8.42 -4.50 3.91
CA ILE A 145 -8.91 -3.14 3.67
C ILE A 145 -9.72 -2.71 4.89
N PRO A 146 -9.25 -1.73 5.66
CA PRO A 146 -10.02 -1.27 6.82
C PRO A 146 -11.28 -0.54 6.40
N ASN A 147 -12.30 -0.75 7.17
CA ASN A 147 -13.58 -0.07 6.97
C ASN A 147 -13.58 1.32 7.60
#